data_b330ac4e57ec76e220be5b569f3408ce
#
_entry.id   b330ac4e57ec76e220be5b569f3408ce
#
_cell.length_a   1.000
_cell.length_b   1.000
_cell.length_c   1.000
_cell.angle_alpha   90.00
_cell.angle_beta   90.00
_cell.angle_gamma   90.00
#
_symmetry.space_group_name_H-M   'P 1'
#
loop_
_entity.id
_entity.type
_entity.pdbx_description
1 polymer ?
#
loop_
_entity_poly.entity_id
_entity_poly.type
_entity_poly.pdbx_seq_one_letter_code
_entity_poly.pdbx_strand_id
1 'polypeptide(L)'
;MKRYFNLFLLVFILNWCDSKAQNLKETTFQNPVYKSDFADPTVIKTADGFFYAYGTNTNVSGKEIHIQIIKSQNLVDWIFVGDALPVKPKWADKDFWAPHVLYDAKLKMYFLYYSGESDSKEGKCLGVAVSKSPTGPFVDKGQPLLCGSGFINIDPMAFDDPKTGKKLLYWGSGFEALKVQELSEDRLSFKAGTSMKILVNPITNNDPANYQNLVEGSWVTYHDGFYYLYYSGDNCCGDKAHYAVMIARSKNAEGPFEALAEAEKKENSVILSKNEKWIAPGHNSVVTDNKGQEWIVYHAIDADNPKGGRIVLIDKIMYKNGWPVINSGSPSVVKISKPIVK
;
A
#
# COMPACT_ATOMS: atom_id res chain seq x y z
N MET A 1 -27.84 0.46 -93.42
CA MET A 1 -27.16 1.18 -92.31
C MET A 1 -27.58 0.56 -91.04
N LYS A 2 -26.72 -0.30 -90.45
CA LYS A 2 -26.98 -0.92 -89.14
C LYS A 2 -26.12 -0.22 -88.08
N ARG A 3 -26.71 0.44 -87.08
CA ARG A 3 -26.04 1.07 -85.98
C ARG A 3 -25.87 0.02 -84.85
N TYR A 4 -24.62 -0.27 -84.46
CA TYR A 4 -24.30 -1.07 -83.31
C TYR A 4 -24.23 -0.14 -82.06
N PHE A 5 -24.99 -0.46 -81.05
CA PHE A 5 -24.98 0.20 -79.72
C PHE A 5 -24.05 -0.61 -78.79
N ASN A 6 -22.90 -0.03 -78.46
CA ASN A 6 -22.00 -0.64 -77.51
C ASN A 6 -22.45 -0.23 -76.07
N LEU A 7 -22.86 -1.23 -75.27
CA LEU A 7 -23.19 -1.07 -73.91
C LEU A 7 -21.92 -1.27 -73.07
N PHE A 8 -21.38 -0.17 -72.51
CA PHE A 8 -20.31 -0.23 -71.49
C PHE A 8 -20.88 -0.59 -70.15
N LEU A 9 -20.52 -1.79 -69.64
CA LEU A 9 -20.84 -2.24 -68.28
C LEU A 9 -19.77 -1.71 -67.32
N LEU A 10 -20.12 -0.70 -66.51
CA LEU A 10 -19.27 -0.21 -65.43
C LEU A 10 -19.40 -1.18 -64.25
N VAL A 11 -18.36 -1.98 -64.00
CA VAL A 11 -18.23 -2.80 -62.79
C VAL A 11 -17.69 -1.90 -61.65
N PHE A 12 -18.54 -1.54 -60.72
CA PHE A 12 -18.13 -0.92 -59.47
C PHE A 12 -17.54 -2.01 -58.55
N ILE A 13 -16.22 -2.03 -58.37
CA ILE A 13 -15.55 -2.82 -57.35
C ILE A 13 -15.65 -2.01 -56.05
N LEU A 14 -16.58 -2.42 -55.20
CA LEU A 14 -16.63 -1.97 -53.80
C LEU A 14 -15.46 -2.62 -53.04
N ASN A 15 -14.38 -1.87 -52.86
CA ASN A 15 -13.35 -2.21 -51.91
C ASN A 15 -13.91 -2.07 -50.48
N TRP A 16 -14.29 -3.18 -49.91
CA TRP A 16 -14.55 -3.28 -48.46
C TRP A 16 -13.20 -3.17 -47.74
N CYS A 17 -12.84 -1.97 -47.29
CA CYS A 17 -11.82 -1.79 -46.29
C CYS A 17 -12.36 -2.35 -44.95
N ASP A 18 -12.00 -3.59 -44.61
CA ASP A 18 -12.08 -4.11 -43.29
C ASP A 18 -11.13 -3.28 -42.38
N SER A 19 -11.64 -2.21 -41.81
CA SER A 19 -10.96 -1.52 -40.70
C SER A 19 -10.99 -2.42 -39.49
N LYS A 20 -9.99 -3.31 -39.35
CA LYS A 20 -9.64 -3.89 -38.06
C LYS A 20 -9.27 -2.73 -37.14
N ALA A 21 -10.22 -2.26 -36.37
CA ALA A 21 -9.94 -1.40 -35.23
C ALA A 21 -8.96 -2.17 -34.33
N GLN A 22 -7.66 -1.91 -34.48
CA GLN A 22 -6.69 -2.30 -33.47
C GLN A 22 -7.11 -1.59 -32.19
N ASN A 23 -7.60 -2.35 -31.22
CA ASN A 23 -7.72 -1.91 -29.84
C ASN A 23 -6.30 -1.52 -29.39
N LEU A 24 -5.91 -0.27 -29.62
CA LEU A 24 -4.72 0.32 -29.02
C LEU A 24 -4.94 0.23 -27.52
N LYS A 25 -4.27 -0.72 -26.86
CA LYS A 25 -4.27 -0.82 -25.41
C LYS A 25 -3.88 0.55 -24.88
N GLU A 26 -4.76 1.18 -24.12
CA GLU A 26 -4.46 2.45 -23.48
C GLU A 26 -3.19 2.29 -22.63
N THR A 27 -2.13 3.01 -22.99
CA THR A 27 -0.80 2.91 -22.37
C THR A 27 -0.66 3.81 -21.16
N THR A 28 -1.69 4.61 -20.86
CA THR A 28 -1.73 5.57 -19.75
C THR A 28 -2.92 5.30 -18.84
N PHE A 29 -2.86 5.81 -17.62
CA PHE A 29 -3.96 5.85 -16.66
C PHE A 29 -3.94 7.17 -15.90
N GLN A 30 -4.99 7.43 -15.14
CA GLN A 30 -5.11 8.58 -14.23
C GLN A 30 -5.64 8.08 -12.89
N ASN A 31 -5.09 8.61 -11.79
CA ASN A 31 -5.57 8.35 -10.44
C ASN A 31 -7.01 8.87 -10.25
N PRO A 32 -7.83 8.21 -9.41
CA PRO A 32 -7.52 7.06 -8.59
C PRO A 32 -7.62 5.74 -9.39
N VAL A 33 -6.89 4.71 -8.96
CA VAL A 33 -6.95 3.37 -9.56
C VAL A 33 -8.05 2.50 -8.94
N TYR A 34 -8.49 2.82 -7.72
CA TYR A 34 -9.66 2.20 -7.09
C TYR A 34 -10.46 3.27 -6.34
N LYS A 35 -11.78 3.39 -6.64
CA LYS A 35 -12.61 4.53 -6.24
C LYS A 35 -13.48 4.32 -5.01
N SER A 36 -13.58 3.08 -4.52
CA SER A 36 -14.28 2.80 -3.27
C SER A 36 -13.35 3.00 -2.09
N ASP A 37 -13.92 3.18 -0.88
CA ASP A 37 -13.14 3.27 0.35
C ASP A 37 -12.26 2.03 0.52
N PHE A 38 -10.96 2.24 0.55
CA PHE A 38 -9.93 1.21 0.68
C PHE A 38 -8.69 1.81 1.33
N ALA A 39 -8.74 1.92 2.62
CA ALA A 39 -7.68 2.54 3.41
C ALA A 39 -6.48 1.60 3.62
N ASP A 40 -5.30 2.18 3.80
CA ASP A 40 -4.09 1.51 4.25
C ASP A 40 -3.66 0.34 3.32
N PRO A 41 -3.51 0.59 2.00
CA PRO A 41 -3.33 -0.45 1.01
C PRO A 41 -1.96 -1.12 1.10
N THR A 42 -1.93 -2.43 1.36
CA THR A 42 -0.76 -3.29 1.17
C THR A 42 -0.92 -4.09 -0.12
N VAL A 43 0.08 -4.06 -1.00
CA VAL A 43 0.04 -4.78 -2.28
C VAL A 43 1.13 -5.84 -2.33
N ILE A 44 0.75 -7.06 -2.73
CA ILE A 44 1.67 -8.14 -3.06
C ILE A 44 1.48 -8.58 -4.51
N LYS A 45 2.56 -9.05 -5.13
CA LYS A 45 2.53 -9.76 -6.40
C LYS A 45 2.64 -11.25 -6.14
N THR A 46 1.77 -12.05 -6.73
CA THR A 46 1.73 -13.49 -6.54
C THR A 46 2.22 -14.25 -7.77
N ALA A 47 2.54 -15.54 -7.59
CA ALA A 47 3.09 -16.39 -8.65
C ALA A 47 2.10 -16.65 -9.80
N ASP A 48 0.80 -16.45 -9.58
CA ASP A 48 -0.25 -16.52 -10.60
C ASP A 48 -0.29 -15.29 -11.54
N GLY A 49 0.60 -14.32 -11.30
CA GLY A 49 0.74 -13.10 -12.09
C GLY A 49 -0.25 -11.99 -11.72
N PHE A 50 -1.06 -12.18 -10.68
CA PHE A 50 -1.94 -11.15 -10.15
C PHE A 50 -1.25 -10.32 -9.05
N PHE A 51 -1.74 -9.11 -8.87
CA PHE A 51 -1.54 -8.28 -7.69
C PHE A 51 -2.77 -8.39 -6.80
N TYR A 52 -2.54 -8.58 -5.52
CA TYR A 52 -3.58 -8.53 -4.49
C TYR A 52 -3.28 -7.36 -3.56
N ALA A 53 -4.29 -6.54 -3.31
CA ALA A 53 -4.20 -5.51 -2.29
C ALA A 53 -5.13 -5.84 -1.13
N TYR A 54 -4.66 -5.54 0.07
CA TYR A 54 -5.40 -5.71 1.32
C TYR A 54 -5.57 -4.35 1.98
N GLY A 55 -6.75 -4.10 2.55
CA GLY A 55 -7.08 -2.83 3.15
C GLY A 55 -7.83 -2.98 4.47
N THR A 56 -7.86 -1.91 5.24
CA THR A 56 -8.59 -1.75 6.49
C THR A 56 -10.06 -2.14 6.34
N ASN A 57 -10.69 -2.55 7.44
CA ASN A 57 -12.10 -2.93 7.50
C ASN A 57 -13.03 -1.87 6.88
N THR A 58 -14.13 -2.35 6.32
CA THR A 58 -15.17 -1.50 5.74
C THR A 58 -16.52 -2.18 5.83
N ASN A 59 -17.56 -1.50 5.34
CA ASN A 59 -18.89 -2.08 5.17
C ASN A 59 -19.28 -2.07 3.69
N VAL A 60 -19.57 -3.24 3.15
CA VAL A 60 -20.02 -3.39 1.77
C VAL A 60 -21.47 -3.88 1.77
N SER A 61 -22.39 -3.03 1.35
CA SER A 61 -23.82 -3.34 1.27
C SER A 61 -24.42 -3.89 2.58
N GLY A 62 -23.99 -3.33 3.72
CA GLY A 62 -24.48 -3.74 5.04
C GLY A 62 -23.74 -4.93 5.65
N LYS A 63 -22.77 -5.52 4.93
CA LYS A 63 -21.91 -6.59 5.43
C LYS A 63 -20.58 -6.01 5.89
N GLU A 64 -20.20 -6.30 7.12
CA GLU A 64 -18.87 -6.00 7.63
C GLU A 64 -17.81 -6.85 6.91
N ILE A 65 -16.75 -6.21 6.47
CA ILE A 65 -15.55 -6.81 5.89
C ILE A 65 -14.40 -6.47 6.81
N HIS A 66 -13.79 -7.47 7.42
CA HIS A 66 -12.72 -7.25 8.39
C HIS A 66 -11.42 -6.81 7.72
N ILE A 67 -11.00 -7.51 6.68
CA ILE A 67 -9.84 -7.15 5.87
C ILE A 67 -10.23 -7.23 4.39
N GLN A 68 -10.30 -6.08 3.74
CA GLN A 68 -10.67 -6.00 2.34
C GLN A 68 -9.64 -6.67 1.43
N ILE A 69 -10.07 -7.31 0.35
CA ILE A 69 -9.19 -7.78 -0.73
C ILE A 69 -9.71 -7.24 -2.07
N ILE A 70 -8.81 -6.64 -2.82
CA ILE A 70 -8.98 -6.36 -4.25
C ILE A 70 -7.85 -7.01 -5.04
N LYS A 71 -8.08 -7.35 -6.31
CA LYS A 71 -7.06 -7.92 -7.20
C LYS A 71 -6.98 -7.21 -8.53
N SER A 72 -5.79 -7.22 -9.13
CA SER A 72 -5.50 -6.61 -10.42
C SER A 72 -4.49 -7.43 -11.21
N GLN A 73 -4.52 -7.32 -12.54
CA GLN A 73 -3.46 -7.85 -13.42
C GLN A 73 -2.44 -6.78 -13.81
N ASN A 74 -2.71 -5.49 -13.52
CA ASN A 74 -1.93 -4.39 -14.08
C ASN A 74 -1.71 -3.21 -13.11
N LEU A 75 -2.09 -3.36 -11.82
CA LEU A 75 -2.03 -2.31 -10.78
C LEU A 75 -2.96 -1.12 -11.00
N VAL A 76 -3.72 -1.08 -12.08
CA VAL A 76 -4.59 0.03 -12.45
C VAL A 76 -6.07 -0.36 -12.38
N ASP A 77 -6.38 -1.53 -12.92
CA ASP A 77 -7.75 -2.02 -12.99
C ASP A 77 -7.95 -3.04 -11.86
N TRP A 78 -8.65 -2.65 -10.81
CA TRP A 78 -8.86 -3.47 -9.62
C TRP A 78 -10.30 -3.94 -9.50
N ILE A 79 -10.49 -5.16 -9.02
CA ILE A 79 -11.80 -5.73 -8.70
C ILE A 79 -11.83 -6.19 -7.24
N PHE A 80 -12.96 -5.96 -6.56
CA PHE A 80 -13.19 -6.44 -5.20
C PHE A 80 -13.31 -7.98 -5.20
N VAL A 81 -12.66 -8.63 -4.23
CA VAL A 81 -12.63 -10.09 -4.08
C VAL A 81 -13.45 -10.55 -2.88
N GLY A 82 -13.31 -9.87 -1.74
CA GLY A 82 -14.00 -10.26 -0.52
C GLY A 82 -13.23 -9.88 0.75
N ASP A 83 -13.45 -10.69 1.79
CA ASP A 83 -12.84 -10.56 3.12
C ASP A 83 -11.73 -11.59 3.31
N ALA A 84 -10.51 -11.13 3.60
CA ALA A 84 -9.39 -12.02 3.90
C ALA A 84 -9.55 -12.74 5.24
N LEU A 85 -10.20 -12.08 6.22
CA LEU A 85 -10.39 -12.57 7.60
C LEU A 85 -11.89 -12.71 7.93
N PRO A 86 -12.62 -13.61 7.25
CA PRO A 86 -14.09 -13.69 7.37
C PRO A 86 -14.55 -14.17 8.76
N VAL A 87 -13.64 -14.78 9.53
CA VAL A 87 -13.87 -15.17 10.93
C VAL A 87 -12.94 -14.33 11.79
N LYS A 88 -13.50 -13.40 12.54
CA LYS A 88 -12.71 -12.57 13.47
C LYS A 88 -12.10 -13.41 14.61
N PRO A 89 -10.92 -13.03 15.09
CA PRO A 89 -10.30 -13.71 16.23
C PRO A 89 -11.11 -13.50 17.51
N LYS A 90 -10.96 -14.42 18.47
CA LYS A 90 -11.65 -14.32 19.75
C LYS A 90 -11.18 -13.17 20.64
N TRP A 91 -9.98 -12.65 20.37
CA TRP A 91 -9.34 -11.60 21.15
C TRP A 91 -9.64 -10.18 20.67
N ALA A 92 -10.24 -10.02 19.47
CA ALA A 92 -10.58 -8.70 18.91
C ALA A 92 -12.00 -8.67 18.39
N ASP A 93 -12.69 -7.57 18.63
CA ASP A 93 -14.09 -7.39 18.24
C ASP A 93 -14.27 -6.48 17.03
N LYS A 94 -13.41 -5.48 16.83
CA LYS A 94 -13.51 -4.45 15.82
C LYS A 94 -12.14 -3.87 15.43
N ASP A 95 -12.17 -2.88 14.53
CA ASP A 95 -11.02 -2.07 14.14
C ASP A 95 -9.87 -2.90 13.55
N PHE A 96 -10.20 -3.77 12.59
CA PHE A 96 -9.25 -4.55 11.83
C PHE A 96 -8.56 -3.65 10.80
N TRP A 97 -7.42 -3.06 11.20
CA TRP A 97 -6.76 -1.98 10.47
C TRP A 97 -5.41 -2.39 9.89
N ALA A 98 -5.03 -1.64 8.86
CA ALA A 98 -3.69 -1.59 8.29
C ALA A 98 -3.06 -2.99 8.11
N PRO A 99 -3.66 -3.85 7.29
CA PRO A 99 -3.16 -5.19 7.05
C PRO A 99 -1.86 -5.16 6.28
N HIS A 100 -0.96 -6.09 6.60
CA HIS A 100 0.22 -6.40 5.79
C HIS A 100 0.23 -7.89 5.47
N VAL A 101 0.39 -8.24 4.19
CA VAL A 101 0.49 -9.64 3.76
C VAL A 101 1.83 -9.90 3.09
N LEU A 102 2.45 -11.01 3.44
CA LEU A 102 3.60 -11.56 2.72
C LEU A 102 3.45 -13.05 2.48
N TYR A 103 4.17 -13.57 1.49
CA TYR A 103 4.27 -15.00 1.21
C TYR A 103 5.64 -15.53 1.64
N ASP A 104 5.65 -16.54 2.51
CA ASP A 104 6.87 -17.28 2.86
C ASP A 104 7.00 -18.52 1.96
N ALA A 105 7.99 -18.49 1.06
CA ALA A 105 8.20 -19.57 0.09
C ALA A 105 8.68 -20.88 0.76
N LYS A 106 9.39 -20.80 1.90
CA LYS A 106 9.84 -21.98 2.65
C LYS A 106 8.68 -22.67 3.36
N LEU A 107 7.82 -21.90 3.98
CA LEU A 107 6.63 -22.41 4.69
C LEU A 107 5.44 -22.66 3.73
N LYS A 108 5.51 -22.12 2.50
CA LYS A 108 4.42 -22.14 1.48
C LYS A 108 3.10 -21.60 2.01
N MET A 109 3.18 -20.50 2.77
CA MET A 109 2.06 -19.87 3.45
C MET A 109 2.08 -18.36 3.24
N TYR A 110 0.90 -17.77 3.20
CA TYR A 110 0.70 -16.33 3.33
C TYR A 110 0.49 -16.00 4.80
N PHE A 111 1.11 -14.93 5.26
CA PHE A 111 0.98 -14.37 6.61
C PHE A 111 0.32 -13.00 6.49
N LEU A 112 -0.79 -12.81 7.17
CA LEU A 112 -1.51 -11.56 7.31
C LEU A 112 -1.26 -11.03 8.72
N TYR A 113 -0.56 -9.91 8.82
CA TYR A 113 -0.44 -9.12 10.04
C TYR A 113 -1.46 -8.00 10.00
N TYR A 114 -2.06 -7.65 11.12
CA TYR A 114 -3.10 -6.63 11.18
C TYR A 114 -3.22 -6.06 12.59
N SER A 115 -3.88 -4.92 12.71
CA SER A 115 -4.26 -4.34 14.00
C SER A 115 -5.69 -4.75 14.34
N GLY A 116 -6.01 -4.90 15.62
CA GLY A 116 -7.37 -5.15 16.10
C GLY A 116 -7.59 -4.56 17.48
N GLU A 117 -8.83 -4.14 17.77
CA GLU A 117 -9.21 -3.68 19.11
C GLU A 117 -9.44 -4.88 20.01
N SER A 118 -8.69 -4.93 21.12
CA SER A 118 -8.85 -5.98 22.12
C SER A 118 -10.21 -5.89 22.82
N ASP A 119 -10.87 -7.02 22.99
CA ASP A 119 -12.10 -7.14 23.76
C ASP A 119 -11.88 -6.97 25.29
N SER A 120 -10.62 -7.17 25.74
CA SER A 120 -10.20 -6.95 27.14
C SER A 120 -9.96 -5.49 27.49
N LYS A 121 -10.18 -4.54 26.56
CA LYS A 121 -9.94 -3.10 26.71
C LYS A 121 -8.47 -2.71 26.94
N GLU A 122 -7.54 -3.56 26.56
CA GLU A 122 -6.11 -3.25 26.58
C GLU A 122 -5.69 -2.23 25.52
N GLY A 123 -6.61 -1.87 24.62
CA GLY A 123 -6.38 -1.06 23.44
C GLY A 123 -6.07 -1.89 22.21
N LYS A 124 -5.33 -1.33 21.26
CA LYS A 124 -5.00 -2.03 20.01
C LYS A 124 -3.93 -3.08 20.21
N CYS A 125 -4.10 -4.17 19.49
CA CYS A 125 -3.18 -5.30 19.47
C CYS A 125 -2.76 -5.63 18.03
N LEU A 126 -1.58 -6.19 17.88
CA LEU A 126 -1.09 -6.78 16.64
C LEU A 126 -1.55 -8.23 16.55
N GLY A 127 -2.21 -8.60 15.48
CA GLY A 127 -2.61 -9.96 15.15
C GLY A 127 -1.76 -10.57 14.04
N VAL A 128 -1.76 -11.89 13.93
CA VAL A 128 -1.25 -12.64 12.77
C VAL A 128 -2.16 -13.79 12.42
N ALA A 129 -2.50 -13.90 11.14
CA ALA A 129 -3.30 -14.97 10.57
C ALA A 129 -2.58 -15.59 9.38
N VAL A 130 -2.90 -16.84 9.03
CA VAL A 130 -2.23 -17.59 7.99
C VAL A 130 -3.21 -18.17 6.98
N SER A 131 -2.78 -18.28 5.72
CA SER A 131 -3.52 -18.94 4.65
C SER A 131 -2.60 -19.58 3.62
N LYS A 132 -3.08 -20.60 2.91
CA LYS A 132 -2.42 -21.16 1.71
C LYS A 132 -2.75 -20.39 0.43
N SER A 133 -3.73 -19.50 0.49
CA SER A 133 -4.21 -18.71 -0.65
C SER A 133 -4.07 -17.21 -0.38
N PRO A 134 -3.71 -16.39 -1.36
CA PRO A 134 -3.70 -14.93 -1.21
C PRO A 134 -5.10 -14.36 -0.95
N THR A 135 -6.16 -15.06 -1.32
CA THR A 135 -7.54 -14.64 -1.09
C THR A 135 -8.11 -15.12 0.26
N GLY A 136 -7.29 -15.79 1.07
CA GLY A 136 -7.77 -16.39 2.31
C GLY A 136 -8.58 -17.69 2.08
N PRO A 137 -9.48 -18.09 3.02
CA PRO A 137 -9.61 -17.41 4.31
C PRO A 137 -8.32 -17.49 5.13
N PHE A 138 -7.96 -16.38 5.74
CA PHE A 138 -6.89 -16.38 6.72
C PHE A 138 -7.43 -16.80 8.08
N VAL A 139 -6.69 -17.64 8.78
CA VAL A 139 -7.03 -18.14 10.11
C VAL A 139 -6.08 -17.53 11.12
N ASP A 140 -6.62 -16.77 12.07
CA ASP A 140 -5.86 -16.16 13.14
C ASP A 140 -5.22 -17.21 14.05
N LYS A 141 -4.04 -16.94 14.60
CA LYS A 141 -3.34 -17.86 15.50
C LYS A 141 -4.02 -18.04 16.87
N GLY A 142 -5.05 -17.26 17.19
CA GLY A 142 -5.86 -17.36 18.40
C GLY A 142 -5.42 -16.47 19.56
N GLN A 143 -4.29 -15.80 19.46
CA GLN A 143 -3.75 -14.86 20.46
C GLN A 143 -3.06 -13.71 19.76
N PRO A 144 -3.11 -12.46 20.27
CA PRO A 144 -2.34 -11.38 19.69
C PRO A 144 -0.83 -11.59 19.83
N LEU A 145 -0.04 -10.90 19.02
CA LEU A 145 1.41 -10.81 19.17
C LEU A 145 1.80 -9.87 20.29
N LEU A 146 1.15 -8.73 20.37
CA LEU A 146 1.43 -7.65 21.30
C LEU A 146 0.20 -6.77 21.46
N CYS A 147 -0.12 -6.39 22.69
CA CYS A 147 -1.15 -5.42 23.02
C CYS A 147 -0.57 -4.21 23.75
N GLY A 148 -1.31 -3.11 23.82
CA GLY A 148 -0.94 -1.92 24.57
C GLY A 148 -2.07 -0.90 24.62
N SER A 149 -1.90 0.13 25.43
CA SER A 149 -2.91 1.17 25.60
C SER A 149 -3.14 1.97 24.32
N GLY A 150 -4.36 2.43 24.10
CA GLY A 150 -4.71 3.25 22.95
C GLY A 150 -4.42 2.56 21.62
N PHE A 151 -3.68 3.24 20.72
CA PHE A 151 -3.31 2.74 19.42
C PHE A 151 -1.78 2.75 19.15
N ILE A 152 -0.97 2.52 20.21
CA ILE A 152 0.49 2.48 20.09
C ILE A 152 1.00 1.23 19.35
N ASN A 153 0.22 0.15 19.32
CA ASN A 153 0.55 -1.08 18.62
C ASN A 153 -0.42 -1.31 17.46
N ILE A 154 -0.19 -0.57 16.38
CA ILE A 154 -0.89 -0.71 15.10
C ILE A 154 0.10 -0.72 13.95
N ASP A 155 -0.42 -0.92 12.74
CA ASP A 155 0.27 -0.79 11.45
C ASP A 155 1.47 -1.75 11.32
N PRO A 156 1.24 -3.07 11.50
CA PRO A 156 2.31 -4.04 11.38
C PRO A 156 2.75 -4.20 9.93
N MET A 157 4.08 -4.17 9.69
CA MET A 157 4.69 -4.46 8.40
C MET A 157 5.80 -5.48 8.56
N ALA A 158 5.63 -6.67 7.99
CA ALA A 158 6.66 -7.71 8.04
C ALA A 158 7.60 -7.60 6.83
N PHE A 159 8.89 -7.81 7.07
CA PHE A 159 9.94 -7.67 6.08
C PHE A 159 11.00 -8.77 6.23
N ASP A 160 11.35 -9.40 5.12
CA ASP A 160 12.48 -10.35 5.06
C ASP A 160 13.72 -9.59 4.64
N ASP A 161 14.67 -9.44 5.56
CA ASP A 161 15.90 -8.75 5.28
C ASP A 161 16.75 -9.53 4.25
N PRO A 162 16.93 -8.99 3.03
CA PRO A 162 17.66 -9.70 1.97
C PRO A 162 19.16 -9.89 2.26
N LYS A 163 19.72 -9.16 3.23
CA LYS A 163 21.15 -9.25 3.59
C LYS A 163 21.42 -10.24 4.70
N THR A 164 20.54 -10.30 5.69
CA THR A 164 20.77 -11.13 6.90
C THR A 164 19.85 -12.33 6.97
N GLY A 165 18.77 -12.36 6.18
CA GLY A 165 17.72 -13.38 6.26
C GLY A 165 16.82 -13.25 7.49
N LYS A 166 16.99 -12.21 8.31
CA LYS A 166 16.09 -11.94 9.45
C LYS A 166 14.68 -11.67 8.97
N LYS A 167 13.73 -12.17 9.73
CA LYS A 167 12.30 -11.87 9.59
C LYS A 167 11.96 -10.78 10.58
N LEU A 168 11.61 -9.60 10.10
CA LEU A 168 11.40 -8.41 10.92
C LEU A 168 9.93 -8.00 10.90
N LEU A 169 9.42 -7.51 12.01
CA LEU A 169 8.13 -6.82 12.09
C LEU A 169 8.37 -5.38 12.52
N TYR A 170 7.87 -4.45 11.71
CA TYR A 170 7.82 -3.01 12.02
C TYR A 170 6.41 -2.66 12.43
N TRP A 171 6.25 -1.72 13.36
CA TRP A 171 4.93 -1.23 13.80
C TRP A 171 5.06 0.05 14.60
N GLY A 172 3.95 0.70 14.88
CA GLY A 172 3.88 1.79 15.85
C GLY A 172 3.03 2.94 15.39
N SER A 173 2.47 3.64 16.37
CA SER A 173 1.72 4.89 16.25
C SER A 173 1.45 5.46 17.66
N GLY A 174 0.36 6.23 17.82
CA GLY A 174 -0.13 6.65 19.14
C GLY A 174 0.73 7.69 19.84
N PHE A 175 1.39 8.55 19.09
CA PHE A 175 2.35 9.55 19.58
C PHE A 175 3.63 8.93 20.19
N GLU A 176 3.87 7.66 19.91
CA GLU A 176 5.11 6.96 20.21
C GLU A 176 5.92 6.68 18.95
N ALA A 177 7.15 6.21 19.13
CA ALA A 177 8.07 5.90 18.06
C ALA A 177 7.62 4.70 17.20
N LEU A 178 8.04 4.68 15.94
CA LEU A 178 8.08 3.46 15.13
C LEU A 178 9.11 2.49 15.70
N LYS A 179 8.77 1.21 15.64
CA LYS A 179 9.51 0.12 16.30
C LYS A 179 9.78 -1.00 15.31
N VAL A 180 10.81 -1.82 15.60
CA VAL A 180 11.09 -3.07 14.89
C VAL A 180 11.55 -4.14 15.86
N GLN A 181 11.18 -5.39 15.61
CA GLN A 181 11.70 -6.56 16.31
C GLN A 181 11.75 -7.79 15.40
N GLU A 182 12.69 -8.70 15.66
CA GLU A 182 12.82 -9.94 14.90
C GLU A 182 11.69 -10.92 15.27
N LEU A 183 11.08 -11.49 14.23
CA LEU A 183 10.09 -12.57 14.35
C LEU A 183 10.80 -13.93 14.48
N SER A 184 10.11 -14.88 15.09
CA SER A 184 10.47 -16.30 15.07
C SER A 184 10.45 -16.88 13.66
N GLU A 185 11.07 -18.04 13.46
CA GLU A 185 11.13 -18.70 12.16
C GLU A 185 9.75 -19.07 11.59
N ASP A 186 8.79 -19.37 12.46
CA ASP A 186 7.41 -19.65 12.09
C ASP A 186 6.56 -18.39 11.88
N ARG A 187 7.12 -17.18 12.14
CA ARG A 187 6.46 -15.86 12.00
C ARG A 187 5.27 -15.62 12.92
N LEU A 188 5.00 -16.50 13.86
CA LEU A 188 3.82 -16.42 14.73
C LEU A 188 4.11 -15.81 16.10
N SER A 189 5.34 -15.42 16.36
CA SER A 189 5.78 -14.75 17.60
C SER A 189 7.02 -13.89 17.37
N PHE A 190 7.37 -13.05 18.32
CA PHE A 190 8.70 -12.45 18.33
C PHE A 190 9.74 -13.50 18.72
N LYS A 191 10.94 -13.39 18.15
CA LYS A 191 12.05 -14.32 18.39
C LYS A 191 12.54 -14.18 19.84
N ALA A 192 12.65 -15.29 20.54
CA ALA A 192 13.15 -15.33 21.92
C ALA A 192 14.56 -14.72 22.01
N GLY A 193 14.83 -13.95 23.06
CA GLY A 193 16.12 -13.29 23.29
C GLY A 193 16.34 -12.03 22.43
N THR A 194 15.36 -11.60 21.64
CA THR A 194 15.39 -10.29 20.96
C THR A 194 14.53 -9.26 21.70
N SER A 195 14.85 -8.00 21.48
CA SER A 195 14.08 -6.87 21.98
C SER A 195 13.74 -5.90 20.86
N MET A 196 12.64 -5.16 21.01
CA MET A 196 12.27 -4.12 20.06
C MET A 196 13.33 -3.00 20.04
N LYS A 197 13.51 -2.40 18.86
CA LYS A 197 14.33 -1.21 18.64
C LYS A 197 13.45 -0.07 18.19
N ILE A 198 13.79 1.14 18.65
CA ILE A 198 13.15 2.39 18.23
C ILE A 198 13.79 2.86 16.94
N LEU A 199 12.98 3.30 15.98
CA LEU A 199 13.44 3.71 14.65
C LEU A 199 13.26 5.21 14.41
N VAL A 200 12.04 5.71 14.50
CA VAL A 200 11.68 7.11 14.25
C VAL A 200 10.75 7.58 15.36
N ASN A 201 11.10 8.69 15.98
CA ASN A 201 10.26 9.33 16.98
C ASN A 201 9.31 10.35 16.35
N PRO A 202 8.12 10.58 16.91
CA PRO A 202 7.35 11.76 16.59
C PRO A 202 8.08 13.02 17.02
N ILE A 203 7.79 14.13 16.35
CA ILE A 203 8.27 15.47 16.71
C ILE A 203 7.06 16.32 17.04
N THR A 204 6.70 16.36 18.31
CA THR A 204 5.52 17.10 18.76
C THR A 204 5.85 18.58 18.89
N ASN A 205 5.16 19.41 18.12
CA ASN A 205 5.22 20.87 18.21
C ASN A 205 3.86 21.48 17.81
N ASN A 206 3.74 22.81 17.91
CA ASN A 206 2.52 23.54 17.58
C ASN A 206 2.49 24.05 16.13
N ASP A 207 3.38 23.58 15.27
CA ASP A 207 3.39 23.94 13.85
C ASP A 207 2.27 23.20 13.11
N PRO A 208 1.29 23.90 12.52
CA PRO A 208 0.21 23.25 11.78
C PRO A 208 0.68 22.57 10.48
N ALA A 209 1.90 22.85 10.03
CA ALA A 209 2.51 22.19 8.87
C ALA A 209 3.30 20.93 9.24
N ASN A 210 3.42 20.61 10.53
CA ASN A 210 4.18 19.46 11.00
C ASN A 210 3.42 18.17 10.79
N TYR A 211 3.86 17.38 9.84
CA TYR A 211 3.35 16.02 9.61
C TYR A 211 3.93 14.97 10.58
N GLN A 212 4.89 15.30 11.41
CA GLN A 212 5.57 14.33 12.30
C GLN A 212 5.06 14.37 13.75
N ASN A 213 3.93 15.04 14.04
CA ASN A 213 3.32 15.03 15.37
C ASN A 213 2.95 13.61 15.83
N LEU A 214 2.55 12.78 14.90
CA LEU A 214 2.31 11.36 15.03
C LEU A 214 3.02 10.66 13.87
N VAL A 215 3.55 9.46 14.05
CA VAL A 215 4.20 8.67 13.02
C VAL A 215 3.65 7.24 13.02
N GLU A 216 3.34 6.72 11.83
CA GLU A 216 2.74 5.39 11.65
C GLU A 216 2.95 4.85 10.22
N GLY A 217 2.30 3.73 9.87
CA GLY A 217 2.26 3.24 8.49
C GLY A 217 3.63 2.90 7.92
N SER A 218 4.46 2.18 8.68
CA SER A 218 5.80 1.78 8.26
C SER A 218 5.78 0.92 7.01
N TRP A 219 6.65 1.22 6.03
CA TRP A 219 6.97 0.37 4.90
C TRP A 219 8.46 0.38 4.60
N VAL A 220 9.09 -0.78 4.50
CA VAL A 220 10.54 -0.88 4.26
C VAL A 220 10.83 -1.48 2.91
N THR A 221 11.75 -0.85 2.15
CA THR A 221 12.35 -1.40 0.93
C THR A 221 13.86 -1.46 1.05
N TYR A 222 14.49 -2.32 0.24
CA TYR A 222 15.95 -2.34 0.08
C TYR A 222 16.30 -1.98 -1.36
N HIS A 223 17.03 -0.88 -1.56
CA HIS A 223 17.41 -0.37 -2.87
C HIS A 223 18.82 0.24 -2.82
N ASP A 224 19.69 -0.12 -3.77
CA ASP A 224 21.06 0.40 -3.92
C ASP A 224 21.88 0.45 -2.62
N GLY A 225 21.77 -0.61 -1.80
CA GLY A 225 22.55 -0.76 -0.58
C GLY A 225 22.04 0.02 0.62
N PHE A 226 20.83 0.58 0.54
CA PHE A 226 20.13 1.22 1.65
C PHE A 226 18.77 0.57 1.89
N TYR A 227 18.36 0.55 3.14
CA TYR A 227 16.99 0.33 3.56
C TYR A 227 16.29 1.67 3.64
N TYR A 228 15.17 1.81 2.97
CA TYR A 228 14.32 2.99 3.00
C TYR A 228 13.09 2.69 3.83
N LEU A 229 12.90 3.43 4.91
CA LEU A 229 11.71 3.39 5.74
C LEU A 229 10.78 4.54 5.31
N TYR A 230 9.74 4.19 4.56
CA TYR A 230 8.59 5.06 4.32
C TYR A 230 7.72 5.01 5.57
N TYR A 231 7.22 6.13 6.00
CA TYR A 231 6.27 6.23 7.09
C TYR A 231 5.36 7.43 6.87
N SER A 232 4.19 7.38 7.48
CA SER A 232 3.22 8.46 7.35
C SER A 232 3.02 9.14 8.69
N GLY A 233 2.44 10.31 8.66
CA GLY A 233 2.24 10.99 9.92
C GLY A 233 1.19 12.06 9.94
N ASP A 234 0.82 12.42 11.15
CA ASP A 234 -0.28 13.26 11.58
C ASP A 234 -1.64 12.59 11.34
N ASN A 235 -2.71 13.30 11.05
CA ASN A 235 -4.07 12.82 11.06
C ASN A 235 -4.50 12.24 9.70
N CYS A 236 -4.66 10.93 9.60
CA CYS A 236 -4.95 10.21 8.36
C CYS A 236 -6.30 10.57 7.71
N CYS A 237 -7.28 11.03 8.49
CA CYS A 237 -8.67 10.91 8.07
C CYS A 237 -9.62 11.87 8.82
N GLY A 238 -10.89 11.89 8.38
CA GLY A 238 -11.91 12.78 8.94
C GLY A 238 -11.78 14.24 8.51
N ASP A 239 -12.53 15.12 9.16
CA ASP A 239 -12.65 16.53 8.76
C ASP A 239 -11.33 17.32 8.93
N LYS A 240 -10.39 16.82 9.71
CA LYS A 240 -9.08 17.43 9.96
C LYS A 240 -7.94 16.64 9.34
N ALA A 241 -8.23 15.89 8.27
CA ALA A 241 -7.21 15.08 7.62
C ALA A 241 -6.02 15.93 7.17
N HIS A 242 -4.84 15.58 7.70
CA HIS A 242 -3.56 16.23 7.45
C HIS A 242 -2.46 15.17 7.52
N TYR A 243 -2.23 14.48 6.42
CA TYR A 243 -1.40 13.28 6.36
C TYR A 243 -0.41 13.38 5.21
N ALA A 244 0.79 12.81 5.36
CA ALA A 244 1.82 12.82 4.34
C ALA A 244 2.73 11.60 4.49
N VAL A 245 3.41 11.19 3.40
CA VAL A 245 4.48 10.20 3.45
C VAL A 245 5.81 10.89 3.66
N MET A 246 6.55 10.41 4.64
CA MET A 246 7.90 10.79 4.98
C MET A 246 8.88 9.64 4.74
N ILE A 247 10.19 9.94 4.73
CA ILE A 247 11.23 8.96 4.43
C ILE A 247 12.44 9.09 5.34
N ALA A 248 12.99 7.95 5.73
CA ALA A 248 14.30 7.82 6.33
C ALA A 248 15.06 6.66 5.68
N ARG A 249 16.39 6.61 5.79
CA ARG A 249 17.20 5.52 5.24
C ARG A 249 18.25 5.02 6.22
N SER A 250 18.67 3.77 6.04
CA SER A 250 19.72 3.14 6.86
C SER A 250 20.55 2.17 6.06
N LYS A 251 21.74 1.82 6.56
CA LYS A 251 22.54 0.69 6.08
C LYS A 251 22.11 -0.65 6.70
N ASN A 252 21.26 -0.64 7.71
CA ASN A 252 20.74 -1.80 8.42
C ASN A 252 19.21 -1.77 8.50
N ALA A 253 18.57 -2.92 8.30
CA ALA A 253 17.12 -3.05 8.37
C ALA A 253 16.53 -2.63 9.75
N GLU A 254 17.29 -2.83 10.81
CA GLU A 254 16.92 -2.47 12.18
C GLU A 254 17.43 -1.09 12.61
N GLY A 255 17.85 -0.25 11.67
CA GLY A 255 18.36 1.09 11.92
C GLY A 255 19.81 1.15 12.44
N PRO A 256 20.25 2.32 12.94
CA PRO A 256 19.50 3.57 13.00
C PRO A 256 19.15 4.12 11.61
N PHE A 257 17.98 4.73 11.48
CA PHE A 257 17.54 5.40 10.27
C PHE A 257 17.83 6.89 10.34
N GLU A 258 18.43 7.43 9.27
CA GLU A 258 18.66 8.86 9.08
C GLU A 258 17.48 9.45 8.29
N ALA A 259 16.79 10.42 8.86
CA ALA A 259 15.67 11.08 8.20
C ALA A 259 16.15 11.98 7.05
N LEU A 260 15.32 12.14 5.99
CA LEU A 260 15.66 13.00 4.85
C LEU A 260 15.97 14.44 5.29
N ALA A 261 15.20 14.97 6.26
CA ALA A 261 15.41 16.31 6.81
C ALA A 261 16.81 16.48 7.41
N GLU A 262 17.27 15.48 8.16
CA GLU A 262 18.60 15.49 8.78
C GLU A 262 19.71 15.40 7.73
N ALA A 263 19.59 14.41 6.82
CA ALA A 263 20.61 14.15 5.79
C ALA A 263 20.79 15.31 4.81
N GLU A 264 19.71 15.96 4.40
CA GLU A 264 19.68 16.99 3.37
C GLU A 264 19.53 18.41 3.93
N LYS A 265 19.50 18.56 5.27
CA LYS A 265 19.27 19.84 5.98
C LYS A 265 18.01 20.55 5.49
N LYS A 266 16.92 19.79 5.37
CA LYS A 266 15.60 20.27 4.97
C LYS A 266 14.72 20.50 6.19
N GLU A 267 13.65 21.26 5.98
CA GLU A 267 12.66 21.56 7.02
C GLU A 267 11.93 20.29 7.52
N ASN A 268 11.64 19.36 6.61
CA ASN A 268 10.96 18.11 6.94
C ASN A 268 11.38 16.97 5.99
N SER A 269 10.95 15.75 6.32
CA SER A 269 11.25 14.53 5.56
C SER A 269 10.16 14.12 4.58
N VAL A 270 9.20 14.99 4.28
CA VAL A 270 8.05 14.71 3.42
C VAL A 270 8.49 14.51 1.97
N ILE A 271 8.00 13.42 1.37
CA ILE A 271 8.21 13.08 -0.05
C ILE A 271 6.91 13.00 -0.84
N LEU A 272 5.76 12.96 -0.14
CA LEU A 272 4.43 12.98 -0.76
C LEU A 272 3.44 13.64 0.20
N SER A 273 2.84 14.75 -0.21
CA SER A 273 1.82 15.49 0.55
C SER A 273 0.68 15.95 -0.35
N LYS A 274 -0.36 16.52 0.26
CA LYS A 274 -1.58 16.97 -0.41
C LYS A 274 -1.34 17.94 -1.57
N ASN A 275 -2.29 17.97 -2.49
CA ASN A 275 -2.50 19.04 -3.46
C ASN A 275 -3.98 19.47 -3.47
N GLU A 276 -4.40 20.26 -4.45
CA GLU A 276 -5.79 20.74 -4.54
C GLU A 276 -6.80 19.61 -4.77
N LYS A 277 -6.40 18.51 -5.43
CA LYS A 277 -7.28 17.37 -5.75
C LYS A 277 -7.25 16.28 -4.68
N TRP A 278 -6.09 16.03 -4.08
CA TRP A 278 -5.85 14.89 -3.21
C TRP A 278 -5.44 15.36 -1.81
N ILE A 279 -6.26 15.02 -0.81
CA ILE A 279 -6.05 15.37 0.60
C ILE A 279 -5.49 14.15 1.33
N ALA A 280 -4.60 14.37 2.30
CA ALA A 280 -4.08 13.36 3.22
C ALA A 280 -3.55 12.07 2.51
N PRO A 281 -2.65 12.18 1.50
CA PRO A 281 -2.04 11.01 0.90
C PRO A 281 -1.10 10.33 1.90
N GLY A 282 -1.22 9.01 2.07
CA GLY A 282 -0.34 8.29 3.01
C GLY A 282 -0.62 6.81 3.13
N HIS A 283 -0.01 6.21 4.16
CA HIS A 283 -0.07 4.79 4.49
C HIS A 283 0.18 3.92 3.26
N ASN A 284 1.40 3.96 2.79
CA ASN A 284 1.77 3.38 1.51
C ASN A 284 2.33 1.96 1.61
N SER A 285 2.23 1.26 0.49
CA SER A 285 3.07 0.12 0.13
C SER A 285 3.87 0.41 -1.13
N VAL A 286 4.91 -0.39 -1.40
CA VAL A 286 5.74 -0.30 -2.60
C VAL A 286 5.71 -1.64 -3.32
N VAL A 287 5.47 -1.61 -4.62
CA VAL A 287 5.45 -2.79 -5.48
C VAL A 287 6.27 -2.53 -6.74
N THR A 288 6.93 -3.58 -7.24
CA THR A 288 7.79 -3.47 -8.43
C THR A 288 7.09 -4.09 -9.63
N ASP A 289 7.09 -3.39 -10.76
CA ASP A 289 6.60 -3.92 -12.03
C ASP A 289 7.63 -4.85 -12.71
N ASN A 290 7.29 -5.41 -13.88
CA ASN A 290 8.15 -6.38 -14.57
C ASN A 290 9.41 -5.78 -15.22
N LYS A 291 9.55 -4.47 -15.21
CA LYS A 291 10.76 -3.75 -15.67
C LYS A 291 11.62 -3.24 -14.52
N GLY A 292 11.26 -3.59 -13.27
CA GLY A 292 11.97 -3.14 -12.10
C GLY A 292 11.61 -1.72 -11.66
N GLN A 293 10.58 -1.10 -12.26
CA GLN A 293 10.07 0.18 -11.80
C GLN A 293 9.28 0.00 -10.51
N GLU A 294 9.67 0.70 -9.47
CA GLU A 294 8.95 0.75 -8.20
C GLU A 294 7.78 1.74 -8.28
N TRP A 295 6.67 1.32 -7.71
CA TRP A 295 5.42 2.08 -7.62
C TRP A 295 5.01 2.18 -6.16
N ILE A 296 4.74 3.39 -5.70
CA ILE A 296 4.08 3.63 -4.42
C ILE A 296 2.57 3.47 -4.62
N VAL A 297 1.95 2.65 -3.78
CA VAL A 297 0.50 2.48 -3.69
C VAL A 297 0.07 3.03 -2.34
N TYR A 298 -0.87 3.93 -2.31
CA TYR A 298 -1.24 4.66 -1.09
C TYR A 298 -2.71 5.07 -1.13
N HIS A 299 -3.25 5.46 -0.01
CA HIS A 299 -4.58 6.07 0.00
C HIS A 299 -4.52 7.60 -0.05
N ALA A 300 -5.60 8.21 -0.52
CA ALA A 300 -5.86 9.64 -0.39
C ALA A 300 -7.37 9.89 -0.34
N ILE A 301 -7.75 11.10 0.06
CA ILE A 301 -9.13 11.57 0.04
C ILE A 301 -9.31 12.49 -1.17
N ASP A 302 -10.38 12.27 -1.93
CA ASP A 302 -10.75 13.14 -3.05
C ASP A 302 -11.36 14.44 -2.53
N ALA A 303 -10.74 15.58 -2.83
CA ALA A 303 -11.22 16.90 -2.40
C ALA A 303 -12.63 17.23 -2.94
N ASP A 304 -13.00 16.68 -4.10
CA ASP A 304 -14.33 16.86 -4.67
C ASP A 304 -15.39 15.93 -4.04
N ASN A 305 -14.95 14.88 -3.31
CA ASN A 305 -15.82 13.95 -2.60
C ASN A 305 -15.22 13.50 -1.27
N PRO A 306 -15.04 14.40 -0.29
CA PRO A 306 -14.32 14.10 0.95
C PRO A 306 -15.02 13.05 1.83
N LYS A 307 -16.30 12.78 1.61
CA LYS A 307 -17.08 11.74 2.30
C LYS A 307 -17.00 10.38 1.60
N GLY A 308 -16.34 10.29 0.46
CA GLY A 308 -16.18 9.06 -0.33
C GLY A 308 -15.22 8.04 0.27
N GLY A 309 -14.59 8.36 1.40
CA GLY A 309 -13.59 7.52 2.06
C GLY A 309 -12.18 7.75 1.51
N ARG A 310 -11.27 6.86 1.89
CA ARG A 310 -9.87 6.84 1.44
C ARG A 310 -9.75 5.92 0.23
N ILE A 311 -9.40 6.45 -0.92
CA ILE A 311 -9.36 5.75 -2.20
C ILE A 311 -7.91 5.48 -2.62
N VAL A 312 -7.68 4.48 -3.51
CA VAL A 312 -6.33 4.05 -3.85
C VAL A 312 -5.76 4.81 -5.04
N LEU A 313 -4.56 5.31 -4.84
CA LEU A 313 -3.73 5.96 -5.86
C LEU A 313 -2.41 5.20 -6.02
N ILE A 314 -1.78 5.35 -7.21
CA ILE A 314 -0.43 4.87 -7.46
C ILE A 314 0.40 5.92 -8.21
N ASP A 315 1.67 6.03 -7.87
CA ASP A 315 2.64 6.86 -8.57
C ASP A 315 3.99 6.16 -8.69
N LYS A 316 4.82 6.61 -9.64
CA LYS A 316 6.18 6.08 -9.81
C LYS A 316 7.09 6.58 -8.71
N ILE A 317 7.96 5.71 -8.23
CA ILE A 317 9.10 6.08 -7.40
C ILE A 317 10.30 6.25 -8.33
N MET A 318 10.91 7.43 -8.28
CA MET A 318 12.19 7.73 -8.91
C MET A 318 13.23 7.97 -7.82
N TYR A 319 14.52 7.82 -8.12
CA TYR A 319 15.57 8.14 -7.16
C TYR A 319 16.39 9.33 -7.65
N LYS A 320 16.62 10.29 -6.74
CA LYS A 320 17.47 11.46 -6.98
C LYS A 320 18.37 11.66 -5.78
N ASN A 321 19.69 11.75 -6.01
CA ASN A 321 20.70 11.89 -4.94
C ASN A 321 20.59 10.81 -3.86
N GLY A 322 20.18 9.56 -4.24
CA GLY A 322 20.00 8.44 -3.31
C GLY A 322 18.77 8.55 -2.40
N TRP A 323 17.75 9.33 -2.79
CA TRP A 323 16.48 9.41 -2.11
C TRP A 323 15.32 9.19 -3.06
N PRO A 324 14.24 8.52 -2.61
CA PRO A 324 13.03 8.35 -3.40
C PRO A 324 12.32 9.69 -3.60
N VAL A 325 11.83 9.89 -4.81
CA VAL A 325 11.05 11.06 -5.23
C VAL A 325 9.79 10.57 -5.93
N ILE A 326 8.66 11.11 -5.54
CA ILE A 326 7.36 10.74 -6.07
C ILE A 326 6.74 11.96 -6.74
N ASN A 327 6.62 11.91 -8.06
CA ASN A 327 6.11 13.04 -8.85
C ASN A 327 6.63 14.38 -8.37
N SER A 328 6.39 15.39 -8.18
CA SER A 328 7.02 16.58 -7.59
C SER A 328 6.67 16.78 -6.10
N GLY A 329 6.53 15.69 -5.33
CA GLY A 329 6.18 15.72 -3.91
C GLY A 329 4.68 15.70 -3.64
N SER A 330 3.85 15.44 -4.66
CA SER A 330 2.40 15.33 -4.51
C SER A 330 1.81 14.27 -5.46
N PRO A 331 0.59 13.75 -5.17
CA PRO A 331 -0.08 12.78 -6.03
C PRO A 331 -0.30 13.28 -7.45
N SER A 332 -0.17 12.41 -8.45
CA SER A 332 -0.43 12.79 -9.84
C SER A 332 -1.92 13.12 -10.07
N VAL A 333 -2.16 14.19 -10.83
CA VAL A 333 -3.52 14.61 -11.27
C VAL A 333 -3.71 14.51 -12.77
N VAL A 334 -2.66 14.11 -13.50
CA VAL A 334 -2.65 13.94 -14.96
C VAL A 334 -2.50 12.47 -15.34
N LYS A 335 -2.76 12.13 -16.60
CA LYS A 335 -2.48 10.78 -17.10
C LYS A 335 -0.98 10.50 -17.09
N ILE A 336 -0.60 9.35 -16.56
CA ILE A 336 0.77 8.83 -16.52
C ILE A 336 0.83 7.44 -17.16
N SER A 337 2.02 6.99 -17.57
CA SER A 337 2.21 5.67 -18.19
C SER A 337 1.87 4.56 -17.21
N LYS A 338 1.17 3.51 -17.66
CA LYS A 338 0.84 2.32 -16.86
C LYS A 338 2.09 1.55 -16.43
N PRO A 339 2.01 0.83 -15.29
CA PRO A 339 3.00 -0.19 -14.92
C PRO A 339 3.17 -1.24 -16.03
N ILE A 340 4.39 -1.74 -16.21
CA ILE A 340 4.69 -2.78 -17.19
C ILE A 340 4.64 -4.15 -16.49
N VAL A 341 3.55 -4.88 -16.68
CA VAL A 341 3.27 -6.12 -15.96
C VAL A 341 3.29 -7.39 -16.82
N LYS A 342 3.63 -7.26 -18.13
CA LYS A 342 3.80 -8.37 -19.07
C LYS A 342 5.09 -8.23 -19.85
#